data_32595f469d24e75c1ba01bb7b001238e
#
_entry.id   32595f469d24e75c1ba01bb7b001238e
#
_cell.length_a   1.000
_cell.length_b   1.000
_cell.length_c   1.000
_cell.angle_alpha   90.00
_cell.angle_beta   90.00
_cell.angle_gamma   90.00
#
_symmetry.space_group_name_H-M   'P 1'
#
loop_
_entity.id
_entity.type
_entity.pdbx_description
1 polymer ?
#
loop_
_entity_poly.entity_id
_entity_poly.type
_entity_poly.pdbx_seq_one_letter_code
_entity_poly.pdbx_strand_id
1 'polypeptide(L)'
;ARFFDVPAESQEGAMGVLEFPSSDDVVTNNGLTVRQLAREVARAVYAKGRHILVIEANNGTPYVVQYSAEELINWKTDENDSLSLAVFRETIASADEYEHGTEEEQFRAYKPDGVELDGEFIPTNYPQIPVVIIGATDCSPSCDRPPVHRIAECAIAAYQNSANYQQALHLMAQPTPWVSNISAEEYGAICNAGIGAGALWHLGENGGSTGYLEFSGAGIASLKEAIEDELAKAA
;
A
#
# COMPACT_ATOMS: atom_id res chain seq x y z
N ALA A 1 -0.50 8.12 -23.72
CA ALA A 1 -1.91 8.34 -23.93
C ALA A 1 -2.26 9.72 -23.34
N ARG A 2 -2.81 10.62 -24.14
CA ARG A 2 -3.29 11.94 -23.67
C ARG A 2 -4.69 11.71 -23.12
N PHE A 3 -4.83 11.71 -21.81
CA PHE A 3 -6.10 11.46 -21.11
C PHE A 3 -7.15 12.58 -21.25
N PHE A 4 -6.84 13.69 -21.94
CA PHE A 4 -7.69 14.88 -22.00
C PHE A 4 -7.90 15.44 -23.42
N ASP A 5 -7.63 14.68 -24.48
CA ASP A 5 -8.09 15.05 -25.80
C ASP A 5 -9.56 14.60 -25.97
N VAL A 6 -10.50 15.41 -25.44
CA VAL A 6 -11.92 15.28 -25.79
C VAL A 6 -12.06 15.70 -27.25
N PRO A 7 -12.61 14.84 -28.15
CA PRO A 7 -12.77 15.21 -29.54
C PRO A 7 -13.61 16.49 -29.67
N ALA A 8 -13.18 17.42 -30.50
CA ALA A 8 -13.85 18.70 -30.71
C ALA A 8 -15.34 18.54 -31.13
N GLU A 9 -15.71 17.43 -31.70
CA GLU A 9 -17.08 17.10 -32.12
C GLU A 9 -18.07 16.85 -30.96
N SER A 10 -17.61 16.63 -29.72
CA SER A 10 -18.50 16.50 -28.57
C SER A 10 -18.86 17.82 -27.91
N GLN A 11 -18.34 18.94 -28.42
CA GLN A 11 -18.54 20.27 -27.84
C GLN A 11 -19.76 21.04 -28.46
N GLU A 12 -20.39 20.55 -29.52
CA GLU A 12 -21.51 21.17 -30.21
C GLU A 12 -22.89 20.66 -29.79
N GLY A 13 -23.22 20.70 -28.53
CA GLY A 13 -24.54 20.28 -28.10
C GLY A 13 -24.98 20.83 -26.76
N ALA A 14 -25.63 22.01 -26.82
CA ALA A 14 -26.44 22.61 -25.78
C ALA A 14 -25.71 23.17 -24.54
N MET A 15 -25.90 24.47 -24.38
CA MET A 15 -25.59 25.33 -23.25
C MET A 15 -24.13 25.75 -23.13
N GLY A 16 -23.90 27.04 -23.51
CA GLY A 16 -22.75 27.86 -23.18
C GLY A 16 -21.41 27.14 -23.11
N VAL A 17 -20.46 27.56 -23.93
CA VAL A 17 -19.10 27.00 -23.95
C VAL A 17 -18.60 26.78 -22.53
N LEU A 18 -18.69 25.54 -22.05
CA LEU A 18 -17.95 25.13 -20.87
C LEU A 18 -16.47 25.10 -21.28
N GLU A 19 -15.75 26.17 -20.98
CA GLU A 19 -14.30 26.17 -21.11
C GLU A 19 -13.76 25.11 -20.14
N PHE A 20 -13.38 23.94 -20.67
CA PHE A 20 -12.69 22.95 -19.88
C PHE A 20 -11.32 23.51 -19.49
N PRO A 21 -10.90 23.35 -18.21
CA PRO A 21 -9.60 23.82 -17.78
C PRO A 21 -8.48 23.16 -18.59
N SER A 22 -7.48 23.93 -18.97
CA SER A 22 -6.31 23.40 -19.65
C SER A 22 -5.47 22.53 -18.69
N SER A 23 -4.56 21.74 -19.25
CA SER A 23 -3.69 20.86 -18.43
C SER A 23 -2.85 21.59 -17.37
N ASP A 24 -2.63 22.87 -17.56
CA ASP A 24 -1.78 23.72 -16.72
C ASP A 24 -2.59 24.67 -15.80
N ASP A 25 -3.92 24.65 -15.90
CA ASP A 25 -4.79 25.44 -15.01
C ASP A 25 -4.86 24.79 -13.62
N VAL A 26 -4.81 25.63 -12.60
CA VAL A 26 -4.98 25.22 -11.20
C VAL A 26 -6.46 24.97 -10.94
N VAL A 27 -6.78 23.75 -10.50
CA VAL A 27 -8.18 23.31 -10.31
C VAL A 27 -8.48 22.84 -8.88
N THR A 28 -7.47 22.74 -8.03
CA THR A 28 -7.65 22.29 -6.65
C THR A 28 -7.37 23.40 -5.65
N ASN A 29 -7.95 23.30 -4.46
CA ASN A 29 -7.72 24.25 -3.38
C ASN A 29 -6.25 24.31 -2.91
N ASN A 30 -5.52 23.22 -3.05
CA ASN A 30 -4.09 23.12 -2.68
C ASN A 30 -3.12 23.48 -3.82
N GLY A 31 -3.63 24.08 -4.92
CA GLY A 31 -2.80 24.62 -6.00
C GLY A 31 -2.33 23.60 -7.05
N LEU A 32 -2.93 22.41 -7.13
CA LEU A 32 -2.58 21.46 -8.18
C LEU A 32 -3.21 21.82 -9.52
N THR A 33 -2.42 21.68 -10.57
CA THR A 33 -2.92 21.77 -11.94
C THR A 33 -3.66 20.50 -12.34
N VAL A 34 -4.47 20.55 -13.42
CA VAL A 34 -5.17 19.39 -13.97
C VAL A 34 -4.21 18.22 -14.20
N ARG A 35 -3.02 18.48 -14.75
CA ARG A 35 -2.00 17.46 -14.99
C ARG A 35 -1.46 16.82 -13.71
N GLN A 36 -1.24 17.64 -12.68
CA GLN A 36 -0.78 17.17 -11.38
C GLN A 36 -1.87 16.34 -10.67
N LEU A 37 -3.10 16.86 -10.68
CA LEU A 37 -4.27 16.15 -10.17
C LEU A 37 -4.43 14.76 -10.82
N ALA A 38 -4.36 14.69 -12.16
CA ALA A 38 -4.46 13.44 -12.89
C ALA A 38 -3.38 12.42 -12.48
N ARG A 39 -2.16 12.88 -12.20
CA ARG A 39 -1.07 12.01 -11.69
C ARG A 39 -1.35 11.50 -10.29
N GLU A 40 -1.84 12.35 -9.39
CA GLU A 40 -2.20 11.95 -8.02
C GLU A 40 -3.35 10.94 -8.03
N VAL A 41 -4.40 11.19 -8.82
CA VAL A 41 -5.52 10.26 -9.02
C VAL A 41 -5.01 8.91 -9.54
N ALA A 42 -4.19 8.92 -10.60
CA ALA A 42 -3.64 7.69 -11.18
C ALA A 42 -2.82 6.88 -10.15
N ARG A 43 -1.98 7.56 -9.35
CA ARG A 43 -1.19 6.92 -8.29
C ARG A 43 -2.09 6.31 -7.21
N ALA A 44 -3.10 7.08 -6.77
CA ALA A 44 -4.02 6.63 -5.73
C ALA A 44 -4.85 5.42 -6.18
N VAL A 45 -5.42 5.46 -7.39
CA VAL A 45 -6.17 4.35 -7.98
C VAL A 45 -5.27 3.12 -8.16
N TYR A 46 -4.05 3.31 -8.65
CA TYR A 46 -3.11 2.20 -8.84
C TYR A 46 -2.75 1.50 -7.51
N ALA A 47 -2.55 2.29 -6.44
CA ALA A 47 -2.15 1.79 -5.14
C ALA A 47 -3.32 1.29 -4.27
N LYS A 48 -4.49 1.96 -4.34
CA LYS A 48 -5.62 1.74 -3.41
C LYS A 48 -6.88 1.19 -4.10
N GLY A 49 -6.92 1.14 -5.43
CA GLY A 49 -8.05 0.66 -6.23
C GLY A 49 -9.15 1.70 -6.46
N ARG A 50 -9.17 2.80 -5.70
CA ARG A 50 -10.20 3.84 -5.76
C ARG A 50 -9.65 5.19 -5.31
N HIS A 51 -10.12 6.28 -5.94
CA HIS A 51 -9.90 7.66 -5.52
C HIS A 51 -11.15 8.48 -5.77
N ILE A 52 -11.39 9.51 -4.96
CA ILE A 52 -12.63 10.28 -5.04
C ILE A 52 -12.29 11.76 -5.25
N LEU A 53 -13.03 12.37 -6.16
CA LEU A 53 -12.98 13.80 -6.41
C LEU A 53 -14.34 14.41 -6.06
N VAL A 54 -14.33 15.54 -5.37
CA VAL A 54 -15.53 16.30 -5.05
C VAL A 54 -15.37 17.70 -5.61
N ILE A 55 -16.41 18.18 -6.29
CA ILE A 55 -16.44 19.56 -6.82
C ILE A 55 -17.12 20.43 -5.78
N GLU A 56 -16.38 21.38 -5.25
CA GLU A 56 -16.87 22.40 -4.33
C GLU A 56 -16.75 23.79 -4.95
N ALA A 57 -17.38 24.80 -4.36
CA ALA A 57 -17.25 26.16 -4.80
C ALA A 57 -16.98 27.10 -3.61
N ASN A 58 -16.02 28.00 -3.77
CA ASN A 58 -15.76 29.08 -2.84
C ASN A 58 -16.03 30.42 -3.54
N ASN A 59 -16.95 31.21 -3.01
CA ASN A 59 -17.37 32.48 -3.58
C ASN A 59 -17.72 32.40 -5.09
N GLY A 60 -18.36 31.29 -5.49
CA GLY A 60 -18.75 31.05 -6.89
C GLY A 60 -17.65 30.52 -7.80
N THR A 61 -16.42 30.34 -7.31
CA THR A 61 -15.32 29.73 -8.06
C THR A 61 -15.26 28.23 -7.73
N PRO A 62 -15.45 27.33 -8.70
CA PRO A 62 -15.38 25.89 -8.48
C PRO A 62 -13.93 25.44 -8.28
N TYR A 63 -13.73 24.47 -7.41
CA TYR A 63 -12.46 23.78 -7.22
C TYR A 63 -12.69 22.30 -6.88
N VAL A 64 -11.65 21.50 -7.05
CA VAL A 64 -11.69 20.07 -6.80
C VAL A 64 -11.04 19.75 -5.45
N VAL A 65 -11.76 19.03 -4.62
CA VAL A 65 -11.24 18.40 -3.40
C VAL A 65 -10.98 16.92 -3.66
N GLN A 66 -9.92 16.40 -3.10
CA GLN A 66 -9.53 15.00 -3.24
C GLN A 66 -9.76 14.25 -1.93
N TYR A 67 -10.36 13.06 -2.03
CA TYR A 67 -10.48 12.13 -0.92
C TYR A 67 -9.86 10.78 -1.28
N SER A 68 -9.19 10.19 -0.32
CA SER A 68 -8.62 8.86 -0.48
C SER A 68 -9.71 7.78 -0.38
N ALA A 69 -9.37 6.56 -0.77
CA ALA A 69 -10.30 5.43 -0.71
C ALA A 69 -10.84 5.15 0.70
N GLU A 70 -10.03 5.41 1.73
CA GLU A 70 -10.33 5.14 3.14
C GLU A 70 -11.22 6.22 3.78
N GLU A 71 -11.23 7.42 3.20
CA GLU A 71 -12.03 8.54 3.71
C GLU A 71 -13.50 8.40 3.34
N LEU A 72 -13.86 7.71 2.24
CA LEU A 72 -15.25 7.39 1.91
C LEU A 72 -15.70 6.19 2.74
N ILE A 73 -16.41 6.46 3.84
CA ILE A 73 -16.82 5.44 4.82
C ILE A 73 -18.21 4.87 4.57
N ASN A 74 -19.09 5.60 3.88
CA ASN A 74 -20.44 5.13 3.57
C ASN A 74 -20.97 5.77 2.28
N TRP A 75 -21.81 5.04 1.54
CA TRP A 75 -22.45 5.54 0.34
C TRP A 75 -23.78 4.81 0.09
N LYS A 76 -24.65 5.43 -0.70
CA LYS A 76 -25.86 4.82 -1.25
C LYS A 76 -26.02 5.22 -2.70
N THR A 77 -26.55 4.33 -3.49
CA THR A 77 -26.99 4.58 -4.87
C THR A 77 -28.50 4.54 -4.97
N ASP A 78 -29.04 5.20 -5.98
CA ASP A 78 -30.46 5.12 -6.34
C ASP A 78 -30.73 3.92 -7.27
N GLU A 79 -31.97 3.82 -7.76
CA GLU A 79 -32.41 2.76 -8.68
C GLU A 79 -31.69 2.78 -10.04
N ASN A 80 -31.02 3.88 -10.39
CA ASN A 80 -30.27 4.06 -11.62
C ASN A 80 -28.75 3.93 -11.41
N ASP A 81 -28.32 3.37 -10.28
CA ASP A 81 -26.92 3.29 -9.84
C ASP A 81 -26.22 4.66 -9.69
N SER A 82 -26.98 5.76 -9.65
CA SER A 82 -26.44 7.09 -9.38
C SER A 82 -26.24 7.29 -7.88
N LEU A 83 -25.16 7.96 -7.52
CA LEU A 83 -24.82 8.21 -6.10
C LEU A 83 -25.88 9.12 -5.45
N SER A 84 -26.55 8.64 -4.39
CA SER A 84 -27.57 9.36 -3.62
C SER A 84 -27.10 9.78 -2.23
N LEU A 85 -25.98 9.24 -1.75
CA LEU A 85 -25.32 9.60 -0.51
C LEU A 85 -23.83 9.29 -0.63
N ALA A 86 -22.99 10.18 -0.15
CA ALA A 86 -21.56 9.92 0.09
C ALA A 86 -21.15 10.52 1.42
N VAL A 87 -20.60 9.71 2.32
CA VAL A 87 -20.14 10.14 3.66
C VAL A 87 -18.64 9.98 3.76
N PHE A 88 -17.99 11.08 4.04
CA PHE A 88 -16.54 11.15 4.23
C PHE A 88 -16.19 11.38 5.69
N ARG A 89 -15.10 10.75 6.11
CA ARG A 89 -14.43 11.04 7.36
C ARG A 89 -13.22 11.92 7.04
N GLU A 90 -13.20 13.09 7.62
CA GLU A 90 -12.12 14.06 7.47
C GLU A 90 -11.32 14.13 8.77
N THR A 91 -10.03 14.31 8.68
CA THR A 91 -9.17 14.60 9.81
C THR A 91 -8.78 16.07 9.74
N ILE A 92 -9.16 16.84 10.72
CA ILE A 92 -8.83 18.25 10.80
C ILE A 92 -7.84 18.49 11.95
N ALA A 93 -6.95 19.47 11.77
CA ALA A 93 -6.08 19.90 12.85
C ALA A 93 -6.92 20.63 13.91
N SER A 94 -6.64 20.41 15.19
CA SER A 94 -7.28 21.13 16.28
C SER A 94 -7.14 22.64 16.08
N ALA A 95 -8.20 23.36 16.40
CA ALA A 95 -8.24 24.83 16.31
C ALA A 95 -7.40 25.52 17.41
N ASP A 96 -6.89 24.81 18.38
CA ASP A 96 -6.04 25.38 19.42
C ASP A 96 -4.63 25.64 18.91
N GLU A 97 -4.20 26.90 18.90
CA GLU A 97 -2.88 27.35 18.46
C GLU A 97 -1.71 26.73 19.24
N TYR A 98 -1.98 26.22 20.44
CA TYR A 98 -0.98 25.65 21.36
C TYR A 98 -0.96 24.11 21.37
N GLU A 99 -1.97 23.46 20.79
CA GLU A 99 -2.03 22.02 20.65
C GLU A 99 -1.45 21.56 19.32
N HIS A 100 -0.18 21.23 19.30
CA HIS A 100 0.46 20.71 18.10
C HIS A 100 0.22 19.20 17.98
N GLY A 101 -0.47 18.80 16.91
CA GLY A 101 -0.66 17.40 16.55
C GLY A 101 -1.93 16.74 17.11
N THR A 102 -2.85 17.50 17.69
CA THR A 102 -4.18 16.98 18.01
C THR A 102 -5.03 16.99 16.73
N GLU A 103 -5.48 15.82 16.34
CA GLU A 103 -6.34 15.62 15.18
C GLU A 103 -7.77 15.36 15.68
N GLU A 104 -8.73 16.05 15.07
CA GLU A 104 -10.16 15.84 15.33
C GLU A 104 -10.79 15.19 14.09
N GLU A 105 -11.68 14.24 14.31
CA GLU A 105 -12.44 13.62 13.24
C GLU A 105 -13.71 14.43 12.98
N GLN A 106 -13.99 14.71 11.70
CA GLN A 106 -15.18 15.38 11.22
C GLN A 106 -15.85 14.51 10.17
N PHE A 107 -17.19 14.53 10.14
CA PHE A 107 -17.95 13.78 9.14
C PHE A 107 -18.69 14.73 8.22
N ARG A 108 -18.47 14.51 6.91
CA ARG A 108 -19.13 15.29 5.85
C ARG A 108 -19.95 14.35 4.98
N ALA A 109 -21.25 14.62 4.85
CA ALA A 109 -22.17 13.85 4.06
C ALA A 109 -22.75 14.68 2.91
N TYR A 110 -22.52 14.23 1.69
CA TYR A 110 -23.12 14.82 0.49
C TYR A 110 -24.44 14.11 0.17
N LYS A 111 -25.50 14.90 0.02
CA LYS A 111 -26.86 14.47 -0.33
C LYS A 111 -27.37 15.29 -1.53
N PRO A 112 -28.42 14.85 -2.24
CA PRO A 112 -28.96 15.59 -3.38
C PRO A 112 -29.45 17.02 -3.05
N ASP A 113 -29.90 17.22 -1.81
CA ASP A 113 -30.47 18.46 -1.31
C ASP A 113 -29.48 19.34 -0.53
N GLY A 114 -28.29 18.81 -0.21
CA GLY A 114 -27.30 19.57 0.53
C GLY A 114 -26.13 18.78 1.07
N VAL A 115 -25.32 19.46 1.84
CA VAL A 115 -24.16 18.89 2.53
C VAL A 115 -24.41 18.97 4.04
N GLU A 116 -24.21 17.89 4.74
CA GLU A 116 -24.25 17.83 6.19
C GLU A 116 -22.83 17.76 6.74
N LEU A 117 -22.48 18.67 7.63
CA LEU A 117 -21.16 18.76 8.27
C LEU A 117 -21.37 18.65 9.78
N ASP A 118 -20.91 17.56 10.39
CA ASP A 118 -21.09 17.26 11.84
C ASP A 118 -22.52 17.45 12.35
N GLY A 119 -23.53 17.13 11.54
CA GLY A 119 -24.94 17.28 11.85
C GLY A 119 -25.54 18.66 11.52
N GLU A 120 -24.73 19.62 11.05
CA GLU A 120 -25.23 20.89 10.52
C GLU A 120 -25.52 20.73 9.02
N PHE A 121 -26.77 20.97 8.62
CA PHE A 121 -27.20 20.85 7.23
C PHE A 121 -27.07 22.16 6.48
N ILE A 122 -26.29 22.14 5.39
CA ILE A 122 -26.07 23.26 4.48
C ILE A 122 -26.81 22.95 3.17
N PRO A 123 -27.94 23.61 2.86
CA PRO A 123 -28.68 23.36 1.64
C PRO A 123 -27.87 23.80 0.42
N THR A 124 -27.82 22.93 -0.58
CA THR A 124 -27.19 23.22 -1.89
C THR A 124 -28.21 22.96 -2.99
N ASN A 125 -28.02 23.60 -4.12
CA ASN A 125 -28.90 23.41 -5.27
C ASN A 125 -28.17 22.67 -6.41
N TYR A 126 -27.46 21.61 -6.07
CA TYR A 126 -26.82 20.78 -7.08
C TYR A 126 -27.83 19.84 -7.73
N PRO A 127 -27.83 19.72 -9.06
CA PRO A 127 -28.70 18.75 -9.76
C PRO A 127 -28.33 17.28 -9.47
N GLN A 128 -27.07 17.05 -9.06
CA GLN A 128 -26.52 15.75 -8.66
C GLN A 128 -25.49 15.96 -7.56
N ILE A 129 -25.23 14.92 -6.76
CA ILE A 129 -24.14 14.96 -5.79
C ILE A 129 -22.82 15.22 -6.51
N PRO A 130 -22.05 16.26 -6.12
CA PRO A 130 -20.84 16.67 -6.83
C PRO A 130 -19.63 15.78 -6.52
N VAL A 131 -19.86 14.47 -6.41
CA VAL A 131 -18.87 13.45 -6.06
C VAL A 131 -18.62 12.55 -7.25
N VAL A 132 -17.37 12.44 -7.66
CA VAL A 132 -16.92 11.55 -8.74
C VAL A 132 -15.97 10.52 -8.16
N ILE A 133 -16.34 9.25 -8.27
CA ILE A 133 -15.53 8.13 -7.84
C ILE A 133 -14.80 7.57 -9.04
N ILE A 134 -13.49 7.37 -8.88
CA ILE A 134 -12.62 6.84 -9.92
C ILE A 134 -12.02 5.55 -9.39
N GLY A 135 -12.44 4.43 -9.95
CA GLY A 135 -11.92 3.10 -9.65
C GLY A 135 -10.85 2.66 -10.63
N ALA A 136 -10.28 1.48 -10.38
CA ALA A 136 -9.31 0.87 -11.28
C ALA A 136 -9.96 0.27 -12.52
N THR A 137 -11.21 -0.18 -12.41
CA THR A 137 -11.98 -0.85 -13.47
C THR A 137 -13.12 0.03 -13.95
N ASP A 138 -13.84 0.65 -13.04
CA ASP A 138 -15.02 1.48 -13.33
C ASP A 138 -15.13 2.67 -12.35
N CYS A 139 -16.23 3.40 -12.42
CA CYS A 139 -16.53 4.51 -11.52
C CYS A 139 -17.54 4.15 -10.43
N SER A 140 -17.65 2.87 -10.09
CA SER A 140 -18.56 2.43 -9.03
C SER A 140 -18.05 2.84 -7.64
N PRO A 141 -18.94 3.01 -6.66
CA PRO A 141 -18.53 3.35 -5.30
C PRO A 141 -17.79 2.22 -4.58
N SER A 142 -17.91 0.98 -5.04
CA SER A 142 -17.17 -0.14 -4.48
C SER A 142 -15.67 0.01 -4.73
N CYS A 143 -14.87 -0.46 -3.79
CA CYS A 143 -13.42 -0.40 -3.95
C CYS A 143 -12.95 -1.57 -4.81
N ASP A 144 -12.35 -1.27 -5.94
CA ASP A 144 -11.69 -2.25 -6.79
C ASP A 144 -10.43 -2.83 -6.16
N ARG A 145 -10.05 -4.02 -6.61
CA ARG A 145 -8.76 -4.58 -6.26
C ARG A 145 -7.66 -3.71 -6.89
N PRO A 146 -6.73 -3.15 -6.09
CA PRO A 146 -5.67 -2.30 -6.63
C PRO A 146 -4.83 -3.03 -7.69
N PRO A 147 -4.50 -2.40 -8.82
CA PRO A 147 -3.63 -3.00 -9.83
C PRO A 147 -2.28 -3.49 -9.28
N VAL A 148 -1.72 -2.79 -8.29
CA VAL A 148 -0.45 -3.15 -7.63
C VAL A 148 -0.57 -4.35 -6.68
N HIS A 149 -1.77 -4.81 -6.36
CA HIS A 149 -1.99 -5.84 -5.33
C HIS A 149 -1.20 -7.12 -5.58
N ARG A 150 -1.18 -7.61 -6.84
CA ARG A 150 -0.42 -8.82 -7.19
C ARG A 150 1.09 -8.64 -7.00
N ILE A 151 1.61 -7.46 -7.32
CA ILE A 151 3.03 -7.13 -7.11
C ILE A 151 3.35 -7.12 -5.61
N ALA A 152 2.44 -6.57 -4.79
CA ALA A 152 2.59 -6.56 -3.35
C ALA A 152 2.58 -7.98 -2.74
N GLU A 153 1.70 -8.88 -3.22
CA GLU A 153 1.69 -10.28 -2.81
C GLU A 153 3.02 -10.97 -3.12
N CYS A 154 3.55 -10.81 -4.34
CA CYS A 154 4.85 -11.36 -4.73
C CYS A 154 6.00 -10.76 -3.89
N ALA A 155 5.98 -9.47 -3.61
CA ALA A 155 6.98 -8.82 -2.79
C ALA A 155 6.99 -9.35 -1.35
N ILE A 156 5.82 -9.58 -0.75
CA ILE A 156 5.70 -10.18 0.58
C ILE A 156 6.24 -11.62 0.59
N ALA A 157 5.89 -12.42 -0.42
CA ALA A 157 6.39 -13.78 -0.54
C ALA A 157 7.92 -13.83 -0.71
N ALA A 158 8.48 -12.95 -1.56
CA ALA A 158 9.92 -12.82 -1.73
C ALA A 158 10.61 -12.39 -0.42
N TYR A 159 10.03 -11.46 0.33
CA TYR A 159 10.54 -11.04 1.63
C TYR A 159 10.56 -12.19 2.65
N GLN A 160 9.48 -12.96 2.75
CA GLN A 160 9.40 -14.12 3.64
C GLN A 160 10.43 -15.18 3.28
N ASN A 161 10.58 -15.50 1.98
CA ASN A 161 11.60 -16.44 1.51
C ASN A 161 13.02 -15.92 1.76
N SER A 162 13.26 -14.62 1.62
CA SER A 162 14.53 -13.99 1.93
C SER A 162 14.88 -14.10 3.43
N ALA A 163 13.92 -13.91 4.32
CA ALA A 163 14.11 -14.08 5.75
C ALA A 163 14.48 -15.53 6.11
N ASN A 164 13.77 -16.50 5.53
CA ASN A 164 14.08 -17.93 5.70
C ASN A 164 15.47 -18.29 5.15
N TYR A 165 15.83 -17.73 4.01
CA TYR A 165 17.15 -17.91 3.41
C TYR A 165 18.26 -17.38 4.32
N GLN A 166 18.13 -16.17 4.86
CA GLN A 166 19.09 -15.59 5.79
C GLN A 166 19.19 -16.39 7.09
N GLN A 167 18.08 -16.86 7.62
CA GLN A 167 18.07 -17.72 8.80
C GLN A 167 18.77 -19.05 8.53
N ALA A 168 18.49 -19.68 7.39
CA ALA A 168 19.16 -20.92 6.98
C ALA A 168 20.67 -20.71 6.85
N LEU A 169 21.11 -19.64 6.19
CA LEU A 169 22.53 -19.28 6.10
C LEU A 169 23.17 -19.12 7.47
N HIS A 170 22.50 -18.40 8.39
CA HIS A 170 23.02 -18.20 9.74
C HIS A 170 23.21 -19.51 10.51
N LEU A 171 22.22 -20.41 10.44
CA LEU A 171 22.28 -21.72 11.10
C LEU A 171 23.31 -22.65 10.48
N MET A 172 23.52 -22.55 9.16
CA MET A 172 24.46 -23.41 8.42
C MET A 172 25.90 -22.87 8.36
N ALA A 173 26.08 -21.57 8.61
CA ALA A 173 27.42 -20.96 8.65
C ALA A 173 28.27 -21.45 9.83
N GLN A 174 27.62 -22.08 10.81
CA GLN A 174 28.31 -22.66 11.95
C GLN A 174 28.18 -24.19 11.91
N PRO A 175 29.14 -24.90 11.30
CA PRO A 175 29.13 -26.36 11.30
C PRO A 175 29.12 -26.88 12.72
N THR A 176 28.21 -27.80 13.01
CA THR A 176 28.09 -28.39 14.36
C THR A 176 29.14 -29.49 14.48
N PRO A 177 30.13 -29.37 15.37
CA PRO A 177 31.08 -30.45 15.63
C PRO A 177 30.35 -31.60 16.34
N TRP A 178 30.69 -32.79 15.98
CA TRP A 178 30.23 -33.99 16.66
C TRP A 178 31.42 -34.87 17.04
N VAL A 179 31.27 -35.58 18.15
CA VAL A 179 32.22 -36.60 18.60
C VAL A 179 31.42 -37.86 18.97
N SER A 180 31.99 -39.00 18.69
CA SER A 180 31.37 -40.28 19.06
C SER A 180 32.40 -41.24 19.63
N ASN A 181 31.90 -42.21 20.40
CA ASN A 181 32.69 -43.28 21.00
C ASN A 181 33.81 -42.79 21.91
N ILE A 182 33.50 -41.80 22.76
CA ILE A 182 34.39 -41.21 23.76
C ILE A 182 33.82 -41.39 25.15
N SER A 183 34.69 -41.40 26.17
CA SER A 183 34.30 -41.42 27.59
C SER A 183 33.75 -40.06 28.04
N ALA A 184 33.10 -40.05 29.22
CA ALA A 184 32.61 -38.81 29.83
C ALA A 184 33.76 -37.84 30.21
N GLU A 185 34.92 -38.39 30.59
CA GLU A 185 36.11 -37.62 30.94
C GLU A 185 36.71 -36.94 29.70
N GLU A 186 36.79 -37.67 28.58
CA GLU A 186 37.27 -37.16 27.31
C GLU A 186 36.32 -36.08 26.76
N TYR A 187 34.99 -36.27 26.90
CA TYR A 187 34.00 -35.24 26.53
C TYR A 187 34.21 -33.95 27.34
N GLY A 188 34.43 -34.06 28.65
CA GLY A 188 34.73 -32.92 29.51
C GLY A 188 36.00 -32.18 29.08
N ALA A 189 37.07 -32.92 28.71
CA ALA A 189 38.30 -32.34 28.21
C ALA A 189 38.12 -31.60 26.88
N ILE A 190 37.30 -32.13 25.94
CA ILE A 190 36.98 -31.50 24.67
C ILE A 190 36.18 -30.20 24.89
N CYS A 191 35.19 -30.24 25.79
CA CYS A 191 34.41 -29.03 26.12
C CYS A 191 35.30 -27.90 26.70
N ASN A 192 36.28 -28.28 27.53
CA ASN A 192 37.23 -27.32 28.10
C ASN A 192 38.26 -26.79 27.10
N ALA A 193 38.69 -27.60 26.13
CA ALA A 193 39.60 -27.19 25.06
C ALA A 193 38.96 -26.22 24.05
N GLY A 194 37.61 -26.27 23.95
CA GLY A 194 36.84 -25.44 23.03
C GLY A 194 36.94 -25.86 21.55
N ILE A 195 36.44 -25.01 20.67
CA ILE A 195 36.41 -25.23 19.21
C ILE A 195 37.20 -24.10 18.56
N GLY A 196 38.08 -24.42 17.61
CA GLY A 196 38.81 -23.41 16.85
C GLY A 196 40.22 -23.84 16.47
N ALA A 197 40.97 -22.99 15.81
CA ALA A 197 42.28 -23.27 15.22
C ALA A 197 43.39 -23.61 16.26
N GLY A 198 43.15 -23.32 17.53
CA GLY A 198 44.07 -23.64 18.64
C GLY A 198 43.64 -24.83 19.51
N ALA A 199 42.49 -25.42 19.21
CA ALA A 199 41.96 -26.58 19.99
C ALA A 199 42.60 -27.86 19.49
N LEU A 200 43.20 -28.63 20.44
CA LEU A 200 43.71 -29.99 20.18
C LEU A 200 42.86 -30.99 20.97
N TRP A 201 42.16 -31.85 20.24
CA TRP A 201 41.31 -32.91 20.85
C TRP A 201 41.99 -34.25 20.85
N HIS A 202 42.13 -34.84 22.01
CA HIS A 202 42.57 -36.20 22.17
C HIS A 202 41.34 -37.13 22.18
N LEU A 203 41.26 -38.05 21.21
CA LEU A 203 40.16 -38.98 21.01
C LEU A 203 40.55 -40.40 21.50
N GLY A 204 40.94 -40.59 22.69
CA GLY A 204 41.22 -41.83 23.38
C GLY A 204 41.56 -43.11 22.57
N GLU A 205 41.95 -44.17 23.27
CA GLU A 205 42.36 -45.43 22.65
C GLU A 205 41.17 -46.28 22.11
N ASN A 206 39.92 -45.89 22.40
CA ASN A 206 38.71 -46.62 22.05
C ASN A 206 38.18 -46.37 20.63
N GLY A 207 38.94 -45.74 19.78
CA GLY A 207 38.52 -45.48 18.40
C GLY A 207 37.46 -44.39 18.28
N GLY A 208 37.55 -43.36 19.10
CA GLY A 208 36.71 -42.14 18.99
C GLY A 208 36.81 -41.50 17.62
N SER A 209 35.72 -40.98 17.13
CA SER A 209 35.68 -40.25 15.88
C SER A 209 35.06 -38.85 16.05
N THR A 210 35.50 -37.95 15.26
CA THR A 210 35.02 -36.55 15.23
C THR A 210 34.80 -36.08 13.83
N GLY A 211 33.93 -35.13 13.66
CA GLY A 211 33.66 -34.49 12.38
C GLY A 211 32.75 -33.27 12.58
N TYR A 212 32.42 -32.68 11.45
CA TYR A 212 31.44 -31.61 11.40
C TYR A 212 30.18 -32.09 10.70
N LEU A 213 29.03 -31.76 11.26
CA LEU A 213 27.77 -31.94 10.57
C LEU A 213 27.59 -30.75 9.62
N GLU A 214 27.78 -31.03 8.35
CA GLU A 214 27.61 -30.05 7.29
C GLU A 214 26.32 -30.36 6.52
N PHE A 215 25.56 -29.29 6.23
CA PHE A 215 24.39 -29.40 5.37
C PHE A 215 24.80 -29.38 3.90
N SER A 216 24.20 -30.18 3.06
CA SER A 216 24.53 -30.29 1.63
C SER A 216 24.19 -29.05 0.79
N GLY A 217 23.57 -28.02 1.38
CA GLY A 217 23.22 -26.76 0.71
C GLY A 217 22.05 -26.82 -0.28
N ALA A 218 21.50 -28.00 -0.56
CA ALA A 218 20.41 -28.15 -1.54
C ALA A 218 19.15 -27.36 -1.14
N GLY A 219 18.80 -27.31 0.14
CA GLY A 219 17.68 -26.50 0.64
C GLY A 219 17.89 -24.99 0.52
N ILE A 220 19.14 -24.52 0.55
CA ILE A 220 19.47 -23.10 0.35
C ILE A 220 19.30 -22.69 -1.11
N ALA A 221 19.70 -23.56 -2.05
CA ALA A 221 19.54 -23.29 -3.48
C ALA A 221 18.06 -23.15 -3.84
N SER A 222 17.20 -24.02 -3.30
CA SER A 222 15.74 -23.95 -3.57
C SER A 222 15.08 -22.69 -2.98
N LEU A 223 15.54 -22.19 -1.83
CA LEU A 223 15.03 -20.92 -1.27
C LEU A 223 15.44 -19.73 -2.15
N LYS A 224 16.67 -19.73 -2.68
CA LYS A 224 17.13 -18.69 -3.59
C LYS A 224 16.33 -18.69 -4.90
N GLU A 225 16.10 -19.85 -5.49
CA GLU A 225 15.28 -20.03 -6.68
C GLU A 225 13.84 -19.54 -6.43
N ALA A 226 13.24 -19.85 -5.29
CA ALA A 226 11.91 -19.39 -4.92
C ALA A 226 11.82 -17.85 -4.80
N ILE A 227 12.88 -17.17 -4.32
CA ILE A 227 12.95 -15.70 -4.31
C ILE A 227 12.98 -15.14 -5.72
N GLU A 228 13.83 -15.72 -6.59
CA GLU A 228 13.97 -15.30 -7.98
C GLU A 228 12.65 -15.50 -8.76
N ASP A 229 11.95 -16.59 -8.52
CA ASP A 229 10.64 -16.87 -9.09
C ASP A 229 9.58 -15.87 -8.69
N GLU A 230 9.51 -15.49 -7.40
CA GLU A 230 8.54 -14.46 -6.94
C GLU A 230 8.85 -13.08 -7.53
N LEU A 231 10.12 -12.71 -7.63
CA LEU A 231 10.54 -11.46 -8.28
C LEU A 231 10.21 -11.47 -9.80
N ALA A 232 10.37 -12.59 -10.47
CA ALA A 232 10.01 -12.73 -11.87
C ALA A 232 8.50 -12.65 -12.12
N LYS A 233 7.66 -13.14 -11.20
CA LYS A 233 6.19 -12.98 -11.26
C LYS A 233 5.73 -11.53 -11.05
N ALA A 234 6.54 -10.72 -10.36
CA ALA A 234 6.25 -9.32 -10.08
C ALA A 234 6.64 -8.38 -11.24
N ALA A 235 7.53 -8.80 -12.12
CA ALA A 235 8.03 -8.03 -13.27
C ALA A 235 7.07 -8.09 -14.47
#